data_8472ea1c0180041b940b77de82d4a1b1
#
_entry.id   8472ea1c0180041b940b77de82d4a1b1
#
_cell.length_a   1.000
_cell.length_b   1.000
_cell.length_c   1.000
_cell.angle_alpha   90.00
_cell.angle_beta   90.00
_cell.angle_gamma   90.00
#
_symmetry.space_group_name_H-M   'P 1'
#
loop_
_entity.id
_entity.type
_entity.pdbx_description
1 polymer ?
#
loop_
_entity_poly.entity_id
_entity_poly.type
_entity_poly.pdbx_seq_one_letter_code
_entity_poly.pdbx_strand_id
1 'polypeptide(L)'
;MQSKSFVLSAMRGDKGGQLTILAILAAVILIPLANTMLPSGHPLHVETFTISLMGKYLSYAMLALALDLVWGYLGILSLGHGAFFALGGYAMGMYLMRQIGDRGVYGDPVLPDFMVFLDWSALPWFWQGFDQFWFACLMVVLVPGALAYLFGYLAFRSRVSGVYLSIMTQALTYALMLAFFRNEMGFGGNNGLTDFKDIIGLSLQSDAVKIGLFVSTGIALILSYIACRMVVTSRLGRVALAIRDTESRTRFMGYDVDGIKLWVFVLSAVIAGIAGALYVPQVGIINPGEFAPLNSIEIVVWVALGGRATLFGAIVGALIINYAKSWFTVEFPEVWLFALGGLFVLSTMYFPQGVIGFVSEKWQLLRKASNGKNQDEDKDDQHKAKEVIA
;
A
#
# COMPACT_ATOMS: atom_id res chain seq x y z
N MET A 1 28.39 11.14 8.74
CA MET A 1 27.61 12.13 9.53
C MET A 1 26.54 12.89 8.74
N GLN A 2 26.61 12.96 7.39
CA GLN A 2 25.61 13.65 6.54
C GLN A 2 24.27 12.92 6.36
N SER A 3 24.18 11.59 6.58
CA SER A 3 22.94 10.84 6.34
C SER A 3 21.85 11.08 7.39
N LYS A 4 22.24 11.28 8.66
CA LYS A 4 21.25 11.59 9.72
C LYS A 4 20.55 12.95 9.52
N SER A 5 21.21 13.90 8.89
CA SER A 5 20.62 15.21 8.59
C SER A 5 19.61 15.16 7.46
N PHE A 6 19.75 14.25 6.48
CA PHE A 6 18.88 14.19 5.29
C PHE A 6 17.50 13.60 5.63
N VAL A 7 17.43 12.49 6.35
CA VAL A 7 16.15 11.88 6.79
C VAL A 7 15.39 12.86 7.70
N LEU A 8 16.08 13.45 8.69
CA LEU A 8 15.47 14.45 9.57
C LEU A 8 15.01 15.70 8.80
N SER A 9 15.77 16.13 7.79
CA SER A 9 15.38 17.28 6.94
C SER A 9 14.18 16.95 6.05
N ALA A 10 14.08 15.74 5.53
CA ALA A 10 12.94 15.27 4.71
C ALA A 10 11.64 15.22 5.53
N MET A 11 11.73 14.89 6.82
CA MET A 11 10.57 14.83 7.73
C MET A 11 10.21 16.18 8.34
N ARG A 12 11.11 17.19 8.31
CA ARG A 12 10.82 18.55 8.81
C ARG A 12 9.71 19.19 7.97
N GLY A 13 8.63 19.61 8.65
CA GLY A 13 7.48 20.25 8.03
C GLY A 13 6.33 19.32 7.65
N ASP A 14 6.52 18.00 7.73
CA ASP A 14 5.47 17.01 7.48
C ASP A 14 4.83 16.55 8.80
N LYS A 15 4.02 17.42 9.38
CA LYS A 15 3.34 17.12 10.66
C LYS A 15 2.37 15.94 10.54
N GLY A 16 1.67 15.82 9.40
CA GLY A 16 0.74 14.72 9.14
C GLY A 16 1.48 13.38 9.07
N GLY A 17 2.57 13.32 8.31
CA GLY A 17 3.39 12.12 8.22
C GLY A 17 4.06 11.74 9.54
N GLN A 18 4.58 12.70 10.30
CA GLN A 18 5.12 12.44 11.63
C GLN A 18 4.07 11.84 12.58
N LEU A 19 2.86 12.40 12.59
CA LEU A 19 1.75 11.90 13.41
C LEU A 19 1.36 10.48 12.98
N THR A 20 1.28 10.22 11.69
CA THR A 20 0.95 8.88 11.15
C THR A 20 2.02 7.86 11.53
N ILE A 21 3.31 8.18 11.40
CA ILE A 21 4.39 7.29 11.84
C ILE A 21 4.31 7.02 13.34
N LEU A 22 4.07 8.04 14.15
CA LEU A 22 3.92 7.88 15.60
C LEU A 22 2.71 7.01 15.94
N ALA A 23 1.58 7.19 15.23
CA ALA A 23 0.39 6.36 15.42
C ALA A 23 0.64 4.90 15.05
N ILE A 24 1.32 4.64 13.90
CA ILE A 24 1.68 3.28 13.49
C ILE A 24 2.67 2.67 14.49
N LEU A 25 3.67 3.42 14.94
CA LEU A 25 4.64 2.94 15.92
C LEU A 25 3.95 2.62 17.25
N ALA A 26 3.05 3.48 17.71
CA ALA A 26 2.25 3.23 18.90
C ALA A 26 1.38 1.98 18.74
N ALA A 27 0.71 1.79 17.60
CA ALA A 27 -0.09 0.59 17.31
C ALA A 27 0.77 -0.68 17.32
N VAL A 28 1.95 -0.64 16.67
CA VAL A 28 2.92 -1.76 16.60
C VAL A 28 3.44 -2.17 17.98
N ILE A 29 3.48 -1.25 18.94
CA ILE A 29 3.92 -1.54 20.31
C ILE A 29 2.72 -1.90 21.21
N LEU A 30 1.68 -1.09 21.21
CA LEU A 30 0.58 -1.22 22.18
C LEU A 30 -0.35 -2.41 21.88
N ILE A 31 -0.60 -2.72 20.60
CA ILE A 31 -1.49 -3.83 20.23
C ILE A 31 -0.90 -5.19 20.64
N PRO A 32 0.36 -5.53 20.36
CA PRO A 32 1.00 -6.74 20.89
C PRO A 32 1.02 -6.80 22.42
N LEU A 33 1.30 -5.69 23.08
CA LEU A 33 1.28 -5.62 24.55
C LEU A 33 -0.12 -5.88 25.11
N ALA A 34 -1.16 -5.34 24.49
CA ALA A 34 -2.55 -5.58 24.89
C ALA A 34 -2.96 -7.05 24.71
N ASN A 35 -2.46 -7.72 23.67
CA ASN A 35 -2.70 -9.14 23.45
C ASN A 35 -1.96 -10.03 24.48
N THR A 36 -0.68 -9.73 24.75
CA THR A 36 0.17 -10.61 25.56
C THR A 36 0.03 -10.39 27.08
N MET A 37 -0.25 -9.16 27.51
CA MET A 37 -0.28 -8.82 28.93
C MET A 37 -1.67 -8.81 29.54
N LEU A 38 -2.73 -8.63 28.76
CA LEU A 38 -4.09 -8.58 29.27
C LEU A 38 -4.78 -9.94 29.13
N PRO A 39 -5.51 -10.41 30.15
CA PRO A 39 -6.26 -11.66 30.07
C PRO A 39 -7.41 -11.56 29.06
N SER A 40 -7.81 -12.69 28.48
CA SER A 40 -8.82 -12.80 27.41
C SER A 40 -10.22 -12.28 27.76
N GLY A 41 -10.49 -11.85 28.98
CA GLY A 41 -11.75 -11.22 29.40
C GLY A 41 -11.66 -9.71 29.60
N HIS A 42 -10.50 -9.09 29.40
CA HIS A 42 -10.32 -7.67 29.62
C HIS A 42 -10.81 -6.85 28.42
N PRO A 43 -11.52 -5.70 28.62
CA PRO A 43 -12.08 -4.89 27.52
C PRO A 43 -11.05 -4.36 26.52
N LEU A 44 -9.79 -4.24 26.92
CA LEU A 44 -8.68 -3.80 26.06
C LEU A 44 -7.85 -4.96 25.49
N HIS A 45 -8.24 -6.22 25.75
CA HIS A 45 -7.56 -7.36 25.14
C HIS A 45 -7.87 -7.39 23.63
N VAL A 46 -6.83 -7.49 22.81
CA VAL A 46 -6.95 -7.58 21.35
C VAL A 46 -6.74 -9.04 20.93
N GLU A 47 -7.75 -9.65 20.36
CA GLU A 47 -7.65 -11.03 19.86
C GLU A 47 -6.65 -11.16 18.73
N THR A 48 -5.97 -12.30 18.63
CA THR A 48 -4.95 -12.58 17.60
C THR A 48 -5.53 -12.50 16.19
N PHE A 49 -6.81 -12.85 16.00
CA PHE A 49 -7.51 -12.67 14.72
C PHE A 49 -7.53 -11.19 14.30
N THR A 50 -7.84 -10.30 15.23
CA THR A 50 -7.87 -8.84 15.01
C THR A 50 -6.49 -8.32 14.67
N ILE A 51 -5.41 -8.85 15.28
CA ILE A 51 -4.02 -8.49 14.95
C ILE A 51 -3.71 -8.84 13.48
N SER A 52 -4.05 -10.06 13.04
CA SER A 52 -3.86 -10.47 11.64
C SER A 52 -4.67 -9.59 10.67
N LEU A 53 -5.91 -9.24 11.04
CA LEU A 53 -6.74 -8.33 10.26
C LEU A 53 -6.14 -6.92 10.16
N MET A 54 -5.62 -6.39 11.26
CA MET A 54 -4.91 -5.10 11.26
C MET A 54 -3.62 -5.16 10.41
N GLY A 55 -2.88 -6.27 10.45
CA GLY A 55 -1.72 -6.47 9.60
C GLY A 55 -2.07 -6.49 8.09
N LYS A 56 -3.20 -7.11 7.73
CA LYS A 56 -3.77 -7.01 6.39
C LYS A 56 -4.03 -5.55 5.99
N TYR A 57 -4.61 -4.73 6.88
CA TYR A 57 -4.87 -3.32 6.59
C TYR A 57 -3.59 -2.51 6.43
N LEU A 58 -2.53 -2.80 7.21
CA LEU A 58 -1.21 -2.16 7.04
C LEU A 58 -0.58 -2.51 5.67
N SER A 59 -0.75 -3.75 5.20
CA SER A 59 -0.30 -4.14 3.85
C SER A 59 -1.04 -3.37 2.75
N TYR A 60 -2.35 -3.19 2.89
CA TYR A 60 -3.14 -2.35 1.97
C TYR A 60 -2.78 -0.87 2.07
N ALA A 61 -2.45 -0.37 3.26
CA ALA A 61 -1.96 0.99 3.43
C ALA A 61 -0.61 1.22 2.71
N MET A 62 0.27 0.20 2.71
CA MET A 62 1.53 0.25 1.97
C MET A 62 1.30 0.22 0.45
N LEU A 63 0.31 -0.55 -0.03
CA LEU A 63 -0.10 -0.56 -1.43
C LEU A 63 -0.69 0.79 -1.88
N ALA A 64 -1.53 1.41 -1.04
CA ALA A 64 -2.06 2.75 -1.30
C ALA A 64 -0.96 3.82 -1.35
N LEU A 65 0.01 3.74 -0.43
CA LEU A 65 1.20 4.60 -0.43
C LEU A 65 2.00 4.46 -1.74
N ALA A 66 2.16 3.21 -2.23
CA ALA A 66 2.83 2.94 -3.49
C ALA A 66 2.10 3.58 -4.68
N LEU A 67 0.78 3.48 -4.74
CA LEU A 67 -0.01 4.14 -5.79
C LEU A 67 0.07 5.66 -5.69
N ASP A 68 0.00 6.25 -4.48
CA ASP A 68 0.06 7.71 -4.30
C ASP A 68 1.40 8.29 -4.74
N LEU A 69 2.50 7.55 -4.62
CA LEU A 69 3.81 7.97 -5.12
C LEU A 69 3.76 8.22 -6.65
N VAL A 70 3.07 7.39 -7.41
CA VAL A 70 2.95 7.52 -8.87
C VAL A 70 1.81 8.46 -9.26
N TRP A 71 0.64 8.28 -8.69
CA TRP A 71 -0.52 9.07 -9.05
C TRP A 71 -0.47 10.49 -8.48
N GLY A 72 -0.08 10.61 -7.22
CA GLY A 72 0.00 11.89 -6.51
C GLY A 72 1.11 12.79 -7.06
N TYR A 73 2.29 12.26 -7.27
CA TYR A 73 3.49 13.06 -7.57
C TYR A 73 3.90 13.08 -9.04
N LEU A 74 3.63 12.02 -9.82
CA LEU A 74 3.85 11.99 -11.26
C LEU A 74 2.60 12.30 -12.09
N GLY A 75 1.41 12.26 -11.49
CA GLY A 75 0.15 12.43 -12.20
C GLY A 75 -0.29 11.21 -13.02
N ILE A 76 0.37 10.08 -12.87
CA ILE A 76 0.09 8.84 -13.61
C ILE A 76 -0.91 8.00 -12.81
N LEU A 77 -2.14 7.90 -13.26
CA LEU A 77 -3.11 6.96 -12.70
C LEU A 77 -2.83 5.56 -13.25
N SER A 78 -2.26 4.70 -12.40
CA SER A 78 -2.03 3.30 -12.72
C SER A 78 -3.10 2.42 -12.08
N LEU A 79 -3.81 1.66 -12.91
CA LEU A 79 -4.76 0.63 -12.47
C LEU A 79 -4.10 -0.77 -12.46
N GLY A 80 -2.76 -0.81 -12.42
CA GLY A 80 -1.96 -2.02 -12.44
C GLY A 80 -1.31 -2.39 -11.10
N HIS A 81 -1.49 -1.58 -10.05
CA HIS A 81 -0.81 -1.81 -8.77
C HIS A 81 -1.26 -3.10 -8.07
N GLY A 82 -2.51 -3.54 -8.30
CA GLY A 82 -2.97 -4.86 -7.88
C GLY A 82 -2.15 -6.01 -8.47
N ALA A 83 -1.67 -5.87 -9.72
CA ALA A 83 -0.80 -6.89 -10.32
C ALA A 83 0.56 -7.00 -9.62
N PHE A 84 1.20 -5.88 -9.31
CA PHE A 84 2.48 -5.88 -8.60
C PHE A 84 2.35 -6.44 -7.18
N PHE A 85 1.27 -6.09 -6.49
CA PHE A 85 0.91 -6.64 -5.20
C PHE A 85 0.71 -8.16 -5.26
N ALA A 86 -0.12 -8.64 -6.18
CA ALA A 86 -0.39 -10.06 -6.35
C ALA A 86 0.87 -10.85 -6.71
N LEU A 87 1.73 -10.34 -7.62
CA LEU A 87 2.99 -11.00 -7.97
C LEU A 87 3.94 -11.15 -6.78
N GLY A 88 4.08 -10.12 -5.95
CA GLY A 88 4.84 -10.22 -4.71
C GLY A 88 4.23 -11.22 -3.74
N GLY A 89 2.89 -11.23 -3.65
CA GLY A 89 2.13 -12.21 -2.87
C GLY A 89 2.34 -13.64 -3.37
N TYR A 90 2.30 -13.89 -4.67
CA TYR A 90 2.57 -15.22 -5.25
C TYR A 90 4.00 -15.69 -5.03
N ALA A 91 4.99 -14.80 -5.09
CA ALA A 91 6.38 -15.13 -4.79
C ALA A 91 6.53 -15.60 -3.33
N MET A 92 5.95 -14.89 -2.38
CA MET A 92 5.95 -15.31 -0.97
C MET A 92 5.05 -16.53 -0.75
N GLY A 93 3.88 -16.58 -1.37
CA GLY A 93 2.95 -17.71 -1.29
C GLY A 93 3.58 -19.01 -1.75
N MET A 94 4.37 -19.00 -2.82
CA MET A 94 5.07 -20.20 -3.28
C MET A 94 6.15 -20.66 -2.30
N TYR A 95 6.87 -19.76 -1.66
CA TYR A 95 7.76 -20.11 -0.57
C TYR A 95 7.00 -20.81 0.57
N LEU A 96 5.87 -20.25 1.00
CA LEU A 96 5.06 -20.86 2.05
C LEU A 96 4.48 -22.22 1.65
N MET A 97 4.09 -22.42 0.40
CA MET A 97 3.68 -23.73 -0.14
C MET A 97 4.82 -24.74 -0.06
N ARG A 98 6.04 -24.34 -0.39
CA ARG A 98 7.22 -25.22 -0.33
C ARG A 98 7.60 -25.60 1.11
N GLN A 99 7.23 -24.80 2.12
CA GLN A 99 7.45 -25.11 3.54
C GLN A 99 6.45 -26.15 4.08
N ILE A 100 5.39 -26.49 3.34
CA ILE A 100 4.45 -27.57 3.72
C ILE A 100 5.15 -28.93 3.68
N GLY A 101 5.91 -29.20 2.62
CA GLY A 101 6.65 -30.44 2.41
C GLY A 101 5.73 -31.66 2.47
N ASP A 102 6.15 -32.69 3.15
CA ASP A 102 5.43 -33.98 3.34
C ASP A 102 4.17 -33.85 4.23
N ARG A 103 3.93 -32.74 4.85
CA ARG A 103 2.72 -32.46 5.68
C ARG A 103 1.50 -32.05 4.88
N GLY A 104 1.61 -32.02 3.56
CA GLY A 104 0.48 -31.80 2.65
C GLY A 104 -0.44 -33.04 2.57
N VAL A 105 -1.59 -32.85 1.91
CA VAL A 105 -2.60 -33.91 1.75
C VAL A 105 -2.04 -35.13 0.97
N TYR A 106 -1.19 -34.87 -0.03
CA TYR A 106 -0.59 -35.90 -0.88
C TYR A 106 0.80 -36.35 -0.41
N GLY A 107 1.39 -35.67 0.59
CA GLY A 107 2.66 -36.07 1.21
C GLY A 107 3.89 -35.97 0.31
N ASP A 108 3.85 -35.21 -0.76
CA ASP A 108 5.00 -35.00 -1.63
C ASP A 108 5.93 -33.91 -1.02
N PRO A 109 7.22 -34.21 -0.81
CA PRO A 109 8.14 -33.25 -0.19
C PRO A 109 8.56 -32.10 -1.13
N VAL A 110 8.33 -32.25 -2.44
CA VAL A 110 8.79 -31.29 -3.47
C VAL A 110 7.65 -30.58 -4.15
N LEU A 111 6.61 -31.30 -4.52
CA LEU A 111 5.47 -30.73 -5.25
C LEU A 111 4.41 -30.23 -4.28
N PRO A 112 3.94 -28.97 -4.41
CA PRO A 112 2.75 -28.50 -3.74
C PRO A 112 1.52 -29.36 -4.05
N ASP A 113 0.61 -29.51 -3.09
CA ASP A 113 -0.57 -30.36 -3.21
C ASP A 113 -1.40 -30.11 -4.46
N PHE A 114 -1.57 -28.85 -4.86
CA PHE A 114 -2.32 -28.51 -6.08
C PHE A 114 -1.63 -29.00 -7.37
N MET A 115 -0.29 -29.11 -7.37
CA MET A 115 0.45 -29.65 -8.51
C MET A 115 0.33 -31.17 -8.57
N VAL A 116 0.41 -31.84 -7.43
CA VAL A 116 0.18 -33.29 -7.34
C VAL A 116 -1.25 -33.64 -7.79
N PHE A 117 -2.24 -32.86 -7.36
CA PHE A 117 -3.64 -33.01 -7.80
C PHE A 117 -3.82 -32.87 -9.31
N LEU A 118 -3.01 -32.05 -9.95
CA LEU A 118 -3.03 -31.79 -11.40
C LEU A 118 -2.07 -32.68 -12.19
N ASP A 119 -1.57 -33.79 -11.60
CA ASP A 119 -0.65 -34.75 -12.21
C ASP A 119 0.65 -34.13 -12.76
N TRP A 120 1.18 -33.10 -12.10
CA TRP A 120 2.50 -32.57 -12.47
C TRP A 120 3.61 -33.56 -12.09
N SER A 121 4.47 -33.88 -13.03
CA SER A 121 5.58 -34.81 -12.82
C SER A 121 6.82 -34.19 -12.15
N ALA A 122 6.97 -32.88 -12.24
CA ALA A 122 8.11 -32.15 -11.69
C ALA A 122 7.75 -30.68 -11.44
N LEU A 123 8.49 -30.05 -10.50
CA LEU A 123 8.36 -28.62 -10.22
C LEU A 123 8.85 -27.81 -11.43
N PRO A 124 8.05 -26.86 -11.96
CA PRO A 124 8.46 -25.97 -13.03
C PRO A 124 9.73 -25.19 -12.69
N TRP A 125 10.56 -24.91 -13.69
CA TRP A 125 11.84 -24.24 -13.51
C TRP A 125 11.72 -22.87 -12.82
N PHE A 126 10.64 -22.14 -13.06
CA PHE A 126 10.41 -20.81 -12.48
C PHE A 126 10.01 -20.86 -10.99
N TRP A 127 9.67 -22.04 -10.46
CA TRP A 127 9.41 -22.26 -9.03
C TRP A 127 10.59 -22.89 -8.28
N GLN A 128 11.67 -23.22 -8.98
CA GLN A 128 12.89 -23.74 -8.35
C GLN A 128 13.53 -22.63 -7.49
N GLY A 129 14.05 -22.99 -6.32
CA GLY A 129 14.67 -22.08 -5.36
C GLY A 129 13.72 -21.41 -4.35
N PHE A 130 12.40 -21.54 -4.52
CA PHE A 130 11.42 -21.03 -3.54
C PHE A 130 11.31 -21.87 -2.26
N ASP A 131 12.15 -22.84 -2.05
CA ASP A 131 12.39 -23.48 -0.76
C ASP A 131 13.20 -22.57 0.19
N GLN A 132 13.96 -21.62 -0.36
CA GLN A 132 14.81 -20.71 0.40
C GLN A 132 14.13 -19.35 0.61
N PHE A 133 14.03 -18.91 1.86
CA PHE A 133 13.40 -17.65 2.24
C PHE A 133 14.05 -16.43 1.55
N TRP A 134 15.39 -16.39 1.50
CA TRP A 134 16.11 -15.26 0.90
C TRP A 134 15.88 -15.15 -0.61
N PHE A 135 15.76 -16.32 -1.29
CA PHE A 135 15.41 -16.33 -2.70
C PHE A 135 14.00 -15.79 -2.93
N ALA A 136 13.03 -16.20 -2.11
CA ALA A 136 11.67 -15.66 -2.18
C ALA A 136 11.64 -14.13 -1.94
N CYS A 137 12.36 -13.62 -0.93
CA CYS A 137 12.49 -12.18 -0.68
C CYS A 137 13.10 -11.44 -1.87
N LEU A 138 14.09 -12.02 -2.54
CA LEU A 138 14.67 -11.45 -3.75
C LEU A 138 13.63 -11.40 -4.88
N MET A 139 12.87 -12.48 -5.10
CA MET A 139 11.85 -12.56 -6.14
C MET A 139 10.64 -11.64 -5.85
N VAL A 140 10.29 -11.39 -4.60
CA VAL A 140 9.28 -10.39 -4.19
C VAL A 140 9.61 -8.98 -4.71
N VAL A 141 10.89 -8.66 -4.83
CA VAL A 141 11.37 -7.38 -5.37
C VAL A 141 11.57 -7.44 -6.89
N LEU A 142 12.21 -8.52 -7.38
CA LEU A 142 12.60 -8.63 -8.79
C LEU A 142 11.42 -8.86 -9.71
N VAL A 143 10.45 -9.71 -9.37
CA VAL A 143 9.34 -10.06 -10.28
C VAL A 143 8.43 -8.86 -10.56
N PRO A 144 7.85 -8.18 -9.55
CA PRO A 144 7.05 -6.99 -9.80
C PRO A 144 7.90 -5.83 -10.35
N GLY A 145 9.16 -5.69 -9.91
CA GLY A 145 10.09 -4.67 -10.43
C GLY A 145 10.43 -4.86 -11.90
N ALA A 146 10.73 -6.08 -12.32
CA ALA A 146 11.03 -6.41 -13.72
C ALA A 146 9.80 -6.22 -14.63
N LEU A 147 8.62 -6.65 -14.18
CA LEU A 147 7.38 -6.41 -14.92
C LEU A 147 7.10 -4.91 -15.07
N ALA A 148 7.25 -4.14 -13.98
CA ALA A 148 7.07 -2.70 -14.00
C ALA A 148 8.10 -2.01 -14.90
N TYR A 149 9.35 -2.47 -14.87
CA TYR A 149 10.40 -1.95 -15.74
C TYR A 149 10.07 -2.22 -17.21
N LEU A 150 9.76 -3.46 -17.57
CA LEU A 150 9.45 -3.85 -18.95
C LEU A 150 8.23 -3.09 -19.48
N PHE A 151 7.12 -3.13 -18.73
CA PHE A 151 5.90 -2.43 -19.12
C PHE A 151 6.11 -0.92 -19.17
N GLY A 152 6.70 -0.33 -18.14
CA GLY A 152 6.92 1.10 -18.03
C GLY A 152 7.89 1.61 -19.11
N TYR A 153 8.97 0.86 -19.42
CA TYR A 153 9.89 1.19 -20.47
C TYR A 153 9.19 1.27 -21.83
N LEU A 154 8.38 0.27 -22.18
CA LEU A 154 7.63 0.26 -23.44
C LEU A 154 6.58 1.39 -23.49
N ALA A 155 5.82 1.57 -22.41
CA ALA A 155 4.74 2.55 -22.37
C ALA A 155 5.25 4.00 -22.39
N PHE A 156 6.26 4.33 -21.59
CA PHE A 156 6.78 5.70 -21.52
C PHE A 156 7.59 6.08 -22.77
N ARG A 157 8.38 5.15 -23.30
CA ARG A 157 9.10 5.36 -24.55
C ARG A 157 8.17 5.56 -25.74
N SER A 158 7.01 4.91 -25.75
CA SER A 158 5.96 5.10 -26.75
C SER A 158 5.12 6.37 -26.50
N ARG A 159 5.48 7.18 -25.47
CA ARG A 159 4.79 8.42 -25.08
C ARG A 159 3.31 8.23 -24.76
N VAL A 160 2.93 7.04 -24.31
CA VAL A 160 1.58 6.78 -23.83
C VAL A 160 1.37 7.53 -22.52
N SER A 161 0.30 8.31 -22.44
CA SER A 161 0.00 9.15 -21.28
C SER A 161 -1.50 9.22 -20.99
N GLY A 162 -1.83 9.74 -19.80
CA GLY A 162 -3.22 9.99 -19.40
C GLY A 162 -4.04 8.70 -19.32
N VAL A 163 -5.27 8.77 -19.81
CA VAL A 163 -6.26 7.69 -19.74
C VAL A 163 -5.79 6.41 -20.44
N TYR A 164 -5.07 6.54 -21.55
CA TYR A 164 -4.57 5.38 -22.29
C TYR A 164 -3.61 4.53 -21.45
N LEU A 165 -2.76 5.16 -20.66
CA LEU A 165 -1.85 4.44 -19.77
C LEU A 165 -2.62 3.71 -18.65
N SER A 166 -3.66 4.33 -18.10
CA SER A 166 -4.55 3.69 -17.11
C SER A 166 -5.23 2.46 -17.69
N ILE A 167 -5.77 2.55 -18.91
CA ILE A 167 -6.39 1.40 -19.62
C ILE A 167 -5.37 0.30 -19.88
N MET A 168 -4.15 0.65 -20.32
CA MET A 168 -3.09 -0.35 -20.57
C MET A 168 -2.66 -1.07 -19.30
N THR A 169 -2.51 -0.36 -18.18
CA THR A 169 -2.19 -0.99 -16.88
C THR A 169 -3.32 -1.90 -16.40
N GLN A 170 -4.59 -1.52 -16.66
CA GLN A 170 -5.76 -2.34 -16.35
C GLN A 170 -5.80 -3.60 -17.22
N ALA A 171 -5.52 -3.48 -18.52
CA ALA A 171 -5.45 -4.61 -19.44
C ALA A 171 -4.34 -5.60 -19.04
N LEU A 172 -3.17 -5.10 -18.62
CA LEU A 172 -2.09 -5.93 -18.09
C LEU A 172 -2.54 -6.73 -16.87
N THR A 173 -3.22 -6.07 -15.93
CA THR A 173 -3.73 -6.73 -14.71
C THR A 173 -4.73 -7.83 -15.05
N TYR A 174 -5.65 -7.56 -15.97
CA TYR A 174 -6.65 -8.53 -16.43
C TYR A 174 -6.02 -9.71 -17.17
N ALA A 175 -5.03 -9.45 -18.02
CA ALA A 175 -4.29 -10.50 -18.73
C ALA A 175 -3.55 -11.43 -17.75
N LEU A 176 -2.91 -10.88 -16.72
CA LEU A 176 -2.28 -11.67 -15.67
C LEU A 176 -3.30 -12.47 -14.87
N MET A 177 -4.44 -11.87 -14.53
CA MET A 177 -5.54 -12.58 -13.87
C MET A 177 -5.94 -13.83 -14.65
N LEU A 178 -6.20 -13.69 -15.96
CA LEU A 178 -6.58 -14.81 -16.83
C LEU A 178 -5.46 -15.87 -16.94
N ALA A 179 -4.20 -15.45 -16.97
CA ALA A 179 -3.07 -16.38 -16.99
C ALA A 179 -2.97 -17.19 -15.69
N PHE A 180 -3.13 -16.53 -14.54
CA PHE A 180 -3.04 -17.17 -13.24
C PHE A 180 -4.25 -18.06 -12.90
N PHE A 181 -5.40 -17.82 -13.51
CA PHE A 181 -6.56 -18.72 -13.39
C PHE A 181 -6.38 -20.06 -14.13
N ARG A 182 -5.42 -20.14 -15.07
CA ARG A 182 -5.16 -21.39 -15.78
C ARG A 182 -4.36 -22.37 -14.93
N ASN A 183 -4.92 -23.56 -14.74
CA ASN A 183 -4.27 -24.64 -13.98
C ASN A 183 -2.95 -25.09 -14.63
N GLU A 184 -2.88 -25.05 -15.97
CA GLU A 184 -1.70 -25.48 -16.74
C GLU A 184 -0.50 -24.53 -16.57
N MET A 185 -0.71 -23.35 -16.02
CA MET A 185 0.36 -22.37 -15.79
C MET A 185 1.08 -22.60 -14.45
N GLY A 186 0.60 -23.50 -13.59
CA GLY A 186 1.27 -23.84 -12.32
C GLY A 186 1.19 -22.78 -11.24
N PHE A 187 0.14 -21.93 -11.23
CA PHE A 187 -0.10 -20.87 -10.24
C PHE A 187 -1.24 -21.19 -9.26
N GLY A 188 -1.71 -22.43 -9.20
CA GLY A 188 -2.79 -22.85 -8.31
C GLY A 188 -4.20 -22.62 -8.86
N GLY A 189 -4.35 -22.05 -10.06
CA GLY A 189 -5.64 -21.85 -10.73
C GLY A 189 -6.65 -21.09 -9.87
N ASN A 190 -7.92 -21.49 -9.92
CA ASN A 190 -9.00 -20.82 -9.21
C ASN A 190 -8.81 -20.78 -7.68
N ASN A 191 -8.25 -21.85 -7.10
CA ASN A 191 -8.04 -21.95 -5.65
C ASN A 191 -6.84 -21.13 -5.17
N GLY A 192 -5.89 -20.82 -6.07
CA GLY A 192 -4.67 -20.13 -5.72
C GLY A 192 -3.74 -20.98 -4.84
N LEU A 193 -2.97 -20.31 -3.99
CA LEU A 193 -2.05 -20.90 -3.02
C LEU A 193 -2.63 -20.73 -1.62
N THR A 194 -2.83 -21.81 -0.89
CA THR A 194 -3.53 -21.83 0.41
C THR A 194 -2.88 -22.84 1.36
N ASP A 195 -3.44 -22.94 2.57
CA ASP A 195 -3.07 -23.93 3.60
C ASP A 195 -1.60 -23.83 4.06
N PHE A 196 -1.08 -22.62 4.12
CA PHE A 196 0.28 -22.37 4.59
C PHE A 196 0.46 -22.81 6.05
N LYS A 197 1.53 -23.57 6.32
CA LYS A 197 1.83 -24.12 7.64
C LYS A 197 2.85 -23.29 8.40
N ASP A 198 4.00 -23.04 7.78
CA ASP A 198 5.15 -22.44 8.46
C ASP A 198 5.78 -21.31 7.64
N ILE A 199 6.44 -20.40 8.37
CA ILE A 199 7.36 -19.41 7.84
C ILE A 199 8.67 -19.48 8.62
N ILE A 200 9.80 -19.67 7.93
CA ILE A 200 11.15 -19.77 8.55
C ILE A 200 11.16 -20.85 9.67
N GLY A 201 10.45 -21.98 9.48
CA GLY A 201 10.37 -23.03 10.48
C GLY A 201 9.47 -22.74 11.69
N LEU A 202 8.78 -21.60 11.70
CA LEU A 202 7.83 -21.21 12.75
C LEU A 202 6.40 -21.38 12.26
N SER A 203 5.53 -21.96 13.09
CA SER A 203 4.12 -22.18 12.73
C SER A 203 3.36 -20.86 12.59
N LEU A 204 2.72 -20.67 11.43
CA LEU A 204 1.83 -19.52 11.15
C LEU A 204 0.59 -19.49 12.06
N GLN A 205 0.24 -20.61 12.68
CA GLN A 205 -0.89 -20.67 13.61
C GLN A 205 -0.55 -20.12 15.00
N SER A 206 0.74 -19.98 15.33
CA SER A 206 1.16 -19.47 16.63
C SER A 206 0.90 -17.97 16.76
N ASP A 207 0.42 -17.53 17.93
CA ASP A 207 0.13 -16.13 18.21
C ASP A 207 1.38 -15.27 18.10
N ALA A 208 2.54 -15.79 18.53
CA ALA A 208 3.82 -15.09 18.43
C ALA A 208 4.21 -14.75 16.98
N VAL A 209 3.95 -15.66 16.04
CA VAL A 209 4.23 -15.42 14.61
C VAL A 209 3.27 -14.41 14.01
N LYS A 210 1.97 -14.48 14.34
CA LYS A 210 0.98 -13.51 13.89
C LYS A 210 1.30 -12.10 14.39
N ILE A 211 1.71 -11.97 15.65
CA ILE A 211 2.21 -10.72 16.23
C ILE A 211 3.48 -10.25 15.49
N GLY A 212 4.43 -11.15 15.25
CA GLY A 212 5.67 -10.87 14.52
C GLY A 212 5.41 -10.36 13.10
N LEU A 213 4.45 -10.95 12.39
CA LEU A 213 4.01 -10.53 11.06
C LEU A 213 3.37 -9.14 11.08
N PHE A 214 2.52 -8.85 12.05
CA PHE A 214 1.94 -7.52 12.23
C PHE A 214 3.02 -6.47 12.48
N VAL A 215 3.96 -6.74 13.39
CA VAL A 215 5.08 -5.84 13.71
C VAL A 215 5.96 -5.61 12.47
N SER A 216 6.33 -6.67 11.77
CA SER A 216 7.15 -6.58 10.56
C SER A 216 6.46 -5.75 9.46
N THR A 217 5.15 -5.90 9.28
CA THR A 217 4.37 -5.11 8.32
C THR A 217 4.30 -3.64 8.72
N GLY A 218 4.13 -3.34 10.00
CA GLY A 218 4.16 -1.96 10.49
C GLY A 218 5.52 -1.30 10.28
N ILE A 219 6.62 -2.02 10.56
CA ILE A 219 7.98 -1.54 10.30
C ILE A 219 8.20 -1.32 8.79
N ALA A 220 7.78 -2.26 7.95
CA ALA A 220 7.90 -2.15 6.49
C ALA A 220 7.12 -0.95 5.95
N LEU A 221 5.91 -0.67 6.47
CA LEU A 221 5.13 0.50 6.12
C LEU A 221 5.84 1.80 6.49
N ILE A 222 6.41 1.89 7.70
CA ILE A 222 7.19 3.06 8.15
C ILE A 222 8.42 3.27 7.25
N LEU A 223 9.17 2.21 6.94
CA LEU A 223 10.32 2.28 6.06
C LEU A 223 9.93 2.71 4.64
N SER A 224 8.83 2.16 4.10
CA SER A 224 8.28 2.54 2.80
C SER A 224 7.84 4.01 2.78
N TYR A 225 7.21 4.49 3.86
CA TYR A 225 6.85 5.90 3.99
C TYR A 225 8.08 6.81 3.98
N ILE A 226 9.11 6.47 4.76
CA ILE A 226 10.38 7.23 4.81
C ILE A 226 11.04 7.23 3.43
N ALA A 227 11.09 6.09 2.74
CA ALA A 227 11.64 5.98 1.39
C ALA A 227 10.88 6.87 0.39
N CYS A 228 9.54 6.79 0.36
CA CYS A 228 8.70 7.66 -0.48
C CYS A 228 8.93 9.14 -0.15
N ARG A 229 9.01 9.49 1.13
CA ARG A 229 9.23 10.87 1.57
C ARG A 229 10.60 11.40 1.15
N MET A 230 11.64 10.59 1.25
CA MET A 230 12.98 10.93 0.75
C MET A 230 12.98 11.18 -0.76
N VAL A 231 12.28 10.36 -1.53
CA VAL A 231 12.13 10.55 -2.98
C VAL A 231 11.41 11.86 -3.28
N VAL A 232 10.26 12.09 -2.66
CA VAL A 232 9.41 13.27 -2.91
C VAL A 232 10.10 14.58 -2.54
N THR A 233 10.89 14.61 -1.46
CA THR A 233 11.62 15.81 -1.03
C THR A 233 12.93 16.04 -1.77
N SER A 234 13.40 15.04 -2.52
CA SER A 234 14.63 15.10 -3.30
C SER A 234 14.50 16.00 -4.55
N ARG A 235 15.60 16.12 -5.30
CA ARG A 235 15.57 16.76 -6.63
C ARG A 235 14.66 16.02 -7.59
N LEU A 236 14.67 14.67 -7.54
CA LEU A 236 13.77 13.83 -8.34
C LEU A 236 12.30 14.12 -8.08
N GLY A 237 11.90 14.25 -6.82
CA GLY A 237 10.51 14.56 -6.46
C GLY A 237 10.03 15.92 -6.98
N ARG A 238 10.90 16.94 -6.94
CA ARG A 238 10.59 18.24 -7.54
C ARG A 238 10.40 18.19 -9.06
N VAL A 239 11.24 17.41 -9.75
CA VAL A 239 11.09 17.19 -11.19
C VAL A 239 9.86 16.35 -11.50
N ALA A 240 9.53 15.34 -10.67
CA ALA A 240 8.31 14.55 -10.79
C ALA A 240 7.04 15.43 -10.70
N LEU A 241 6.99 16.37 -9.78
CA LEU A 241 5.90 17.36 -9.70
C LEU A 241 5.84 18.28 -10.94
N ALA A 242 6.99 18.71 -11.45
CA ALA A 242 7.04 19.51 -12.69
C ALA A 242 6.55 18.69 -13.91
N ILE A 243 6.84 17.39 -13.96
CA ILE A 243 6.32 16.47 -14.99
C ILE A 243 4.80 16.36 -14.87
N ARG A 244 4.28 16.19 -13.66
CA ARG A 244 2.84 16.13 -13.40
C ARG A 244 2.11 17.37 -13.88
N ASP A 245 2.66 18.54 -13.61
CA ASP A 245 2.00 19.81 -13.90
C ASP A 245 2.15 20.20 -15.39
N THR A 246 3.34 20.01 -15.98
CA THR A 246 3.62 20.35 -17.39
C THR A 246 4.74 19.49 -17.96
N GLU A 247 4.40 18.29 -18.43
CA GLU A 247 5.38 17.32 -18.98
C GLU A 247 6.18 17.89 -20.16
N SER A 248 5.51 18.50 -21.12
CA SER A 248 6.15 19.08 -22.31
C SER A 248 7.21 20.14 -21.95
N ARG A 249 6.87 21.04 -21.03
CA ARG A 249 7.79 22.09 -20.59
C ARG A 249 9.01 21.52 -19.88
N THR A 250 8.81 20.51 -19.02
CA THR A 250 9.91 19.82 -18.32
C THR A 250 10.84 19.12 -19.29
N ARG A 251 10.31 18.50 -20.36
CA ARG A 251 11.08 17.86 -21.44
C ARG A 251 11.89 18.90 -22.23
N PHE A 252 11.32 20.06 -22.54
CA PHE A 252 12.03 21.15 -23.21
C PHE A 252 13.18 21.74 -22.38
N MET A 253 13.12 21.66 -21.05
CA MET A 253 14.22 22.06 -20.16
C MET A 253 15.37 21.03 -20.11
N GLY A 254 15.30 19.93 -20.89
CA GLY A 254 16.36 18.92 -21.00
C GLY A 254 16.33 17.80 -19.97
N TYR A 255 15.24 17.68 -19.19
CA TYR A 255 15.12 16.54 -18.28
C TYR A 255 14.72 15.26 -19.01
N ASP A 256 15.29 14.13 -18.59
CA ASP A 256 14.86 12.79 -19.03
C ASP A 256 13.57 12.40 -18.32
N VAL A 257 12.44 12.83 -18.90
CA VAL A 257 11.11 12.60 -18.34
C VAL A 257 10.75 11.12 -18.29
N ASP A 258 11.12 10.37 -19.34
CA ASP A 258 10.74 8.96 -19.48
C ASP A 258 11.50 8.09 -18.47
N GLY A 259 12.79 8.38 -18.26
CA GLY A 259 13.60 7.71 -17.24
C GLY A 259 13.13 8.01 -15.81
N ILE A 260 12.73 9.26 -15.51
CA ILE A 260 12.21 9.61 -14.18
C ILE A 260 10.88 8.92 -13.91
N LYS A 261 9.96 8.90 -14.88
CA LYS A 261 8.69 8.17 -14.78
C LYS A 261 8.92 6.69 -14.53
N LEU A 262 9.81 6.07 -15.30
CA LEU A 262 10.16 4.67 -15.18
C LEU A 262 10.71 4.34 -13.80
N TRP A 263 11.65 5.13 -13.29
CA TRP A 263 12.27 4.90 -11.99
C TRP A 263 11.26 4.95 -10.84
N VAL A 264 10.40 5.98 -10.82
CA VAL A 264 9.36 6.12 -9.77
C VAL A 264 8.32 5.01 -9.89
N PHE A 265 7.95 4.63 -11.11
CA PHE A 265 6.99 3.56 -11.36
C PHE A 265 7.51 2.20 -10.87
N VAL A 266 8.78 1.87 -11.16
CA VAL A 266 9.43 0.63 -10.70
C VAL A 266 9.54 0.61 -9.18
N LEU A 267 9.96 1.72 -8.55
CA LEU A 267 10.03 1.81 -7.09
C LEU A 267 8.66 1.57 -6.45
N SER A 268 7.63 2.17 -6.99
CA SER A 268 6.25 1.99 -6.53
C SER A 268 5.79 0.53 -6.66
N ALA A 269 6.09 -0.12 -7.79
CA ALA A 269 5.77 -1.53 -8.02
C ALA A 269 6.49 -2.47 -7.04
N VAL A 270 7.74 -2.18 -6.70
CA VAL A 270 8.51 -2.92 -5.69
C VAL A 270 7.85 -2.78 -4.31
N ILE A 271 7.45 -1.57 -3.91
CA ILE A 271 6.74 -1.35 -2.64
C ILE A 271 5.42 -2.13 -2.62
N ALA A 272 4.66 -2.11 -3.74
CA ALA A 272 3.43 -2.89 -3.87
C ALA A 272 3.70 -4.41 -3.78
N GLY A 273 4.78 -4.91 -4.37
CA GLY A 273 5.19 -6.32 -4.26
C GLY A 273 5.54 -6.72 -2.82
N ILE A 274 6.28 -5.89 -2.10
CA ILE A 274 6.59 -6.12 -0.67
C ILE A 274 5.30 -6.13 0.16
N ALA A 275 4.34 -5.24 -0.14
CA ALA A 275 3.04 -5.22 0.51
C ALA A 275 2.28 -6.55 0.31
N GLY A 276 2.28 -7.09 -0.91
CA GLY A 276 1.68 -8.38 -1.23
C GLY A 276 2.36 -9.55 -0.52
N ALA A 277 3.68 -9.54 -0.43
CA ALA A 277 4.43 -10.57 0.29
C ALA A 277 4.14 -10.60 1.80
N LEU A 278 3.91 -9.43 2.41
CA LEU A 278 3.54 -9.32 3.83
C LEU A 278 2.06 -9.61 4.09
N TYR A 279 1.21 -9.44 3.07
CA TYR A 279 -0.21 -9.75 3.13
C TYR A 279 -0.48 -11.25 3.23
N VAL A 280 0.21 -12.06 2.40
CA VAL A 280 -0.08 -13.49 2.22
C VAL A 280 0.00 -14.30 3.51
N PRO A 281 1.07 -14.25 4.32
CA PRO A 281 1.16 -15.04 5.54
C PRO A 281 0.15 -14.61 6.62
N GLN A 282 -0.42 -13.39 6.54
CA GLN A 282 -1.42 -12.89 7.48
C GLN A 282 -2.85 -13.30 7.10
N VAL A 283 -3.12 -13.44 5.80
CA VAL A 283 -4.44 -13.81 5.28
C VAL A 283 -4.56 -15.32 5.07
N GLY A 284 -3.44 -16.00 4.82
CA GLY A 284 -3.38 -17.45 4.64
C GLY A 284 -3.77 -17.92 3.24
N ILE A 285 -3.97 -16.99 2.28
CA ILE A 285 -4.33 -17.31 0.90
C ILE A 285 -3.83 -16.24 -0.04
N ILE A 286 -3.47 -16.66 -1.26
CA ILE A 286 -3.31 -15.79 -2.42
C ILE A 286 -3.95 -16.48 -3.62
N ASN A 287 -4.85 -15.82 -4.31
CA ASN A 287 -5.53 -16.35 -5.48
C ASN A 287 -5.53 -15.34 -6.65
N PRO A 288 -5.85 -15.76 -7.88
CA PRO A 288 -5.86 -14.86 -9.03
C PRO A 288 -6.86 -13.70 -8.93
N GLY A 289 -7.83 -13.77 -8.01
CA GLY A 289 -8.76 -12.68 -7.73
C GLY A 289 -8.06 -11.40 -7.25
N GLU A 290 -6.85 -11.50 -6.69
CA GLU A 290 -6.07 -10.32 -6.29
C GLU A 290 -5.64 -9.46 -7.50
N PHE A 291 -5.53 -10.05 -8.70
CA PHE A 291 -5.35 -9.30 -9.94
C PHE A 291 -6.63 -8.65 -10.46
N ALA A 292 -7.80 -8.89 -9.86
CA ALA A 292 -9.06 -8.41 -10.41
C ALA A 292 -9.06 -6.88 -10.60
N PRO A 293 -9.61 -6.39 -11.72
CA PRO A 293 -9.74 -4.96 -11.99
C PRO A 293 -10.40 -4.17 -10.87
N LEU A 294 -11.38 -4.78 -10.19
CA LEU A 294 -12.08 -4.17 -9.07
C LEU A 294 -11.13 -3.82 -7.91
N ASN A 295 -10.18 -4.70 -7.58
CA ASN A 295 -9.19 -4.45 -6.52
C ASN A 295 -8.31 -3.25 -6.87
N SER A 296 -7.89 -3.11 -8.14
CA SER A 296 -7.13 -1.94 -8.59
C SER A 296 -7.93 -0.64 -8.47
N ILE A 297 -9.23 -0.67 -8.73
CA ILE A 297 -10.12 0.48 -8.54
C ILE A 297 -10.26 0.81 -7.05
N GLU A 298 -10.42 -0.20 -6.20
CA GLU A 298 -10.48 0.01 -4.74
C GLU A 298 -9.24 0.75 -4.21
N ILE A 299 -8.04 0.40 -4.68
CA ILE A 299 -6.81 1.08 -4.28
C ILE A 299 -6.84 2.57 -4.65
N VAL A 300 -7.36 2.90 -5.83
CA VAL A 300 -7.55 4.29 -6.26
C VAL A 300 -8.52 5.03 -5.33
N VAL A 301 -9.60 4.37 -4.91
CA VAL A 301 -10.57 4.95 -3.96
C VAL A 301 -9.91 5.25 -2.62
N TRP A 302 -9.05 4.35 -2.12
CA TRP A 302 -8.33 4.58 -0.87
C TRP A 302 -7.46 5.84 -0.92
N VAL A 303 -6.72 6.01 -2.02
CA VAL A 303 -5.83 7.17 -2.21
C VAL A 303 -6.65 8.45 -2.45
N ALA A 304 -7.72 8.37 -3.24
CA ALA A 304 -8.59 9.52 -3.53
C ALA A 304 -9.26 10.05 -2.27
N LEU A 305 -9.85 9.16 -1.46
CA LEU A 305 -10.51 9.54 -0.21
C LEU A 305 -9.50 10.07 0.81
N GLY A 306 -8.37 9.41 0.95
CA GLY A 306 -7.35 9.81 1.92
C GLY A 306 -6.72 11.17 1.63
N GLY A 307 -6.55 11.50 0.35
CA GLY A 307 -5.92 12.74 -0.12
C GLY A 307 -4.70 12.47 -0.98
N ARG A 308 -4.87 12.65 -2.28
CA ARG A 308 -3.83 12.48 -3.30
C ARG A 308 -2.64 13.42 -3.06
N ALA A 309 -1.43 12.92 -3.30
CA ALA A 309 -0.16 13.65 -3.14
C ALA A 309 0.16 14.07 -1.69
N THR A 310 -0.35 13.36 -0.71
CA THR A 310 -0.07 13.63 0.70
C THR A 310 0.73 12.50 1.38
N LEU A 311 0.97 11.37 0.74
CA LEU A 311 1.55 10.11 1.24
C LEU A 311 0.82 9.57 2.49
N PHE A 312 0.80 10.35 3.60
CA PHE A 312 0.13 9.93 4.82
C PHE A 312 -1.40 9.82 4.63
N GLY A 313 -1.97 10.63 3.74
CA GLY A 313 -3.38 10.56 3.37
C GLY A 313 -3.75 9.23 2.76
N ALA A 314 -2.95 8.72 1.84
CA ALA A 314 -3.18 7.42 1.23
C ALA A 314 -3.21 6.29 2.28
N ILE A 315 -2.31 6.33 3.28
CA ILE A 315 -2.29 5.39 4.41
C ILE A 315 -3.59 5.48 5.21
N VAL A 316 -3.96 6.67 5.63
CA VAL A 316 -5.17 6.90 6.45
C VAL A 316 -6.43 6.50 5.68
N GLY A 317 -6.52 6.87 4.38
CA GLY A 317 -7.64 6.49 3.51
C GLY A 317 -7.77 4.97 3.37
N ALA A 318 -6.67 4.26 3.15
CA ALA A 318 -6.67 2.80 3.08
C ALA A 318 -7.15 2.16 4.40
N LEU A 319 -6.65 2.63 5.54
CA LEU A 319 -7.06 2.10 6.85
C LEU A 319 -8.56 2.32 7.12
N ILE A 320 -9.06 3.54 6.88
CA ILE A 320 -10.47 3.89 7.11
C ILE A 320 -11.38 3.06 6.20
N ILE A 321 -11.08 2.98 4.89
CA ILE A 321 -11.96 2.27 3.95
C ILE A 321 -11.96 0.78 4.21
N ASN A 322 -10.78 0.17 4.47
CA ASN A 322 -10.73 -1.26 4.72
C ASN A 322 -11.36 -1.65 6.07
N TYR A 323 -11.27 -0.81 7.08
CA TYR A 323 -12.02 -0.98 8.31
C TYR A 323 -13.53 -0.89 8.06
N ALA A 324 -13.97 0.16 7.36
CA ALA A 324 -15.38 0.33 7.00
C ALA A 324 -15.89 -0.83 6.14
N LYS A 325 -15.09 -1.28 5.13
CA LYS A 325 -15.40 -2.44 4.30
C LYS A 325 -15.64 -3.69 5.14
N SER A 326 -14.75 -3.98 6.09
CA SER A 326 -14.90 -5.15 6.97
C SER A 326 -16.15 -5.06 7.84
N TRP A 327 -16.44 -3.88 8.36
CA TRP A 327 -17.66 -3.66 9.16
C TRP A 327 -18.92 -3.80 8.30
N PHE A 328 -18.99 -3.14 7.13
CA PHE A 328 -20.12 -3.24 6.22
C PHE A 328 -20.35 -4.65 5.69
N THR A 329 -19.29 -5.40 5.43
CA THR A 329 -19.39 -6.78 4.92
C THR A 329 -20.00 -7.72 5.96
N VAL A 330 -19.79 -7.46 7.26
CA VAL A 330 -20.37 -8.25 8.35
C VAL A 330 -21.82 -7.85 8.59
N GLU A 331 -22.11 -6.54 8.70
CA GLU A 331 -23.45 -6.05 9.07
C GLU A 331 -24.40 -5.99 7.86
N PHE A 332 -23.91 -5.67 6.66
CA PHE A 332 -24.70 -5.45 5.45
C PHE A 332 -24.05 -6.05 4.20
N PRO A 333 -23.88 -7.38 4.10
CA PRO A 333 -23.10 -8.04 3.05
C PRO A 333 -23.59 -7.76 1.61
N GLU A 334 -24.89 -7.50 1.41
CA GLU A 334 -25.47 -7.22 0.10
C GLU A 334 -25.32 -5.77 -0.36
N VAL A 335 -25.08 -4.84 0.57
CA VAL A 335 -25.09 -3.38 0.31
C VAL A 335 -23.68 -2.79 0.23
N TRP A 336 -22.67 -3.50 0.70
CA TRP A 336 -21.31 -2.95 0.81
C TRP A 336 -20.72 -2.48 -0.52
N LEU A 337 -21.00 -3.16 -1.64
CA LEU A 337 -20.55 -2.74 -2.98
C LEU A 337 -21.19 -1.41 -3.42
N PHE A 338 -22.47 -1.22 -3.11
CA PHE A 338 -23.15 0.06 -3.34
C PHE A 338 -22.61 1.15 -2.43
N ALA A 339 -22.30 0.82 -1.17
CA ALA A 339 -21.69 1.74 -0.24
C ALA A 339 -20.30 2.18 -0.73
N LEU A 340 -19.47 1.26 -1.25
CA LEU A 340 -18.17 1.57 -1.85
C LEU A 340 -18.31 2.48 -3.07
N GLY A 341 -19.24 2.16 -3.99
CA GLY A 341 -19.54 2.97 -5.17
C GLY A 341 -20.04 4.37 -4.79
N GLY A 342 -20.97 4.45 -3.84
CA GLY A 342 -21.48 5.72 -3.29
C GLY A 342 -20.37 6.54 -2.64
N LEU A 343 -19.50 5.91 -1.86
CA LEU A 343 -18.36 6.56 -1.21
C LEU A 343 -17.36 7.12 -2.24
N PHE A 344 -17.13 6.39 -3.35
CA PHE A 344 -16.31 6.90 -4.45
C PHE A 344 -16.92 8.14 -5.11
N VAL A 345 -18.23 8.09 -5.43
CA VAL A 345 -18.95 9.24 -6.02
C VAL A 345 -18.94 10.42 -5.07
N LEU A 346 -19.25 10.21 -3.79
CA LEU A 346 -19.23 11.27 -2.77
C LEU A 346 -17.83 11.84 -2.57
N SER A 347 -16.79 10.98 -2.55
CA SER A 347 -15.40 11.44 -2.43
C SER A 347 -14.99 12.35 -3.59
N THR A 348 -15.33 11.97 -4.83
CA THR A 348 -14.98 12.78 -6.01
C THR A 348 -15.79 14.08 -6.12
N MET A 349 -17.05 14.08 -5.67
CA MET A 349 -17.92 15.27 -5.72
C MET A 349 -17.63 16.27 -4.59
N TYR A 350 -17.49 15.80 -3.36
CA TYR A 350 -17.40 16.66 -2.19
C TYR A 350 -15.97 16.84 -1.66
N PHE A 351 -15.07 15.91 -1.96
CA PHE A 351 -13.68 15.92 -1.47
C PHE A 351 -12.66 15.80 -2.62
N PRO A 352 -12.62 16.74 -3.57
CA PRO A 352 -11.70 16.67 -4.70
C PRO A 352 -10.22 16.66 -4.28
N GLN A 353 -9.91 17.13 -3.07
CA GLN A 353 -8.59 17.08 -2.44
C GLN A 353 -8.46 15.98 -1.37
N GLY A 354 -9.45 15.10 -1.27
CA GLY A 354 -9.56 14.06 -0.23
C GLY A 354 -10.01 14.63 1.14
N VAL A 355 -10.34 13.71 2.06
CA VAL A 355 -10.79 14.06 3.41
C VAL A 355 -9.74 14.90 4.15
N ILE A 356 -8.48 14.56 4.00
CA ILE A 356 -7.38 15.27 4.67
C ILE A 356 -7.20 16.68 4.09
N GLY A 357 -7.32 16.86 2.76
CA GLY A 357 -7.30 18.17 2.13
C GLY A 357 -8.39 19.08 2.68
N PHE A 358 -9.61 18.58 2.74
CA PHE A 358 -10.77 19.27 3.28
C PHE A 358 -10.62 19.64 4.77
N VAL A 359 -10.14 18.70 5.60
CA VAL A 359 -9.88 18.96 7.02
C VAL A 359 -8.80 20.03 7.20
N SER A 360 -7.72 19.97 6.40
CA SER A 360 -6.62 20.95 6.48
C SER A 360 -7.06 22.34 6.06
N GLU A 361 -7.90 22.47 5.05
CA GLU A 361 -8.46 23.73 4.58
C GLU A 361 -9.37 24.37 5.64
N LYS A 362 -10.32 23.59 6.20
CA LYS A 362 -11.16 24.06 7.30
C LYS A 362 -10.34 24.49 8.53
N TRP A 363 -9.30 23.74 8.86
CA TRP A 363 -8.44 24.07 10.00
C TRP A 363 -7.66 25.37 9.77
N GLN A 364 -7.19 25.61 8.54
CA GLN A 364 -6.54 26.86 8.18
C GLN A 364 -7.51 28.06 8.23
N LEU A 365 -8.75 27.87 7.80
CA LEU A 365 -9.80 28.90 7.89
C LEU A 365 -10.13 29.24 9.34
N LEU A 366 -10.29 28.24 10.20
CA LEU A 366 -10.53 28.41 11.64
C LEU A 366 -9.35 29.15 12.31
N ARG A 367 -8.12 28.80 11.96
CA ARG A 367 -6.92 29.44 12.49
C ARG A 367 -6.76 30.89 12.05
N LYS A 368 -7.14 31.21 10.79
CA LYS A 368 -7.19 32.59 10.30
C LYS A 368 -8.27 33.41 11.00
N ALA A 369 -9.44 32.80 11.25
CA ALA A 369 -10.53 33.47 11.98
C ALA A 369 -10.16 33.72 13.45
N SER A 370 -9.44 32.79 14.10
CA SER A 370 -8.94 32.99 15.48
C SER A 370 -7.85 34.06 15.57
N ASN A 371 -6.91 34.08 14.62
CA ASN A 371 -5.86 35.12 14.59
C ASN A 371 -6.40 36.49 14.22
N GLY A 372 -7.47 36.60 13.40
CA GLY A 372 -8.15 37.83 13.10
C GLY A 372 -8.81 38.46 14.34
N LYS A 373 -9.49 37.63 15.17
CA LYS A 373 -10.08 38.11 16.42
C LYS A 373 -9.05 38.65 17.40
N ASN A 374 -7.92 37.97 17.57
CA ASN A 374 -6.86 38.45 18.47
C ASN A 374 -6.22 39.78 18.00
N GLN A 375 -6.15 40.04 16.68
CA GLN A 375 -5.66 41.29 16.16
C GLN A 375 -6.66 42.47 16.30
N ASP A 376 -7.94 42.17 16.29
CA ASP A 376 -8.99 43.19 16.52
C ASP A 376 -9.13 43.54 18.02
N GLU A 377 -8.97 42.56 18.92
CA GLU A 377 -8.91 42.79 20.38
C GLU A 377 -7.65 43.61 20.76
N ASP A 378 -6.48 43.33 20.18
CA ASP A 378 -5.23 44.10 20.43
C ASP A 378 -5.36 45.55 19.93
N LYS A 379 -6.08 45.80 18.84
CA LYS A 379 -6.33 47.17 18.32
C LYS A 379 -7.30 47.93 19.19
N ASP A 380 -8.36 47.30 19.69
CA ASP A 380 -9.34 47.90 20.61
C ASP A 380 -8.70 48.25 21.95
N ASP A 381 -7.84 47.41 22.48
CA ASP A 381 -7.11 47.69 23.72
C ASP A 381 -6.07 48.79 23.54
N GLN A 382 -5.40 48.88 22.41
CA GLN A 382 -4.50 50.01 22.08
C GLN A 382 -5.26 51.35 21.89
N HIS A 383 -6.51 51.31 21.35
CA HIS A 383 -7.33 52.48 21.22
C HIS A 383 -7.83 52.98 22.58
N LYS A 384 -8.29 52.09 23.44
CA LYS A 384 -8.69 52.42 24.82
C LYS A 384 -7.54 52.93 25.67
N ALA A 385 -6.34 52.35 25.51
CA ALA A 385 -5.16 52.85 26.23
C ALA A 385 -4.72 54.25 25.81
N LYS A 386 -4.94 54.63 24.55
CA LYS A 386 -4.65 56.00 24.06
C LYS A 386 -5.71 57.02 24.52
N GLU A 387 -6.97 56.60 24.67
CA GLU A 387 -8.03 57.51 25.19
C GLU A 387 -7.88 57.80 26.70
N VAL A 388 -7.24 56.89 27.46
CA VAL A 388 -7.00 57.09 28.91
C VAL A 388 -5.81 58.02 29.19
N ILE A 389 -4.92 58.25 28.19
CA ILE A 389 -3.70 59.08 28.34
C ILE A 389 -3.91 60.51 27.77
N ALA A 390 -5.00 60.74 27.04
CA ALA A 390 -5.38 62.06 26.53
C ALA A 390 -6.38 62.73 27.47
#